data_33ed1360a4302ca51d0085faf9b80622
#
_entry.id   33ed1360a4302ca51d0085faf9b80622
#
_cell.length_a   1.000
_cell.length_b   1.000
_cell.length_c   1.000
_cell.angle_alpha   90.00
_cell.angle_beta   90.00
_cell.angle_gamma   90.00
#
_symmetry.space_group_name_H-M   'P 1'
#
loop_
_entity.id
_entity.type
_entity.pdbx_description
1 polymer ?
#
loop_
_entity_poly.entity_id
_entity_poly.type
_entity_poly.pdbx_seq_one_letter_code
_entity_poly.pdbx_strand_id
1 'polypeptide(L)'
;MILLGFDVEEFDMPFEYGKSITFDEQLEISTRGTNTILGLLKQKNIKVTFFCTANYAINKPDIIKQMVAEGHEVASHGYYHSDFKVEHLRQSKLALEEISGTEVTGFRMARMMPVDEAEIAKAGYEYNSSINPTWLPGRYNNFNKPRSWFYDHDVLQIPASVSSLIRFPLFWLSFHNLPLSLLKRMASAAHTKDGYLNLYFHPWEFTDLHDNEKFGFPGYVSKNSGEA
;
A
#
# COMPACT_ATOMS: atom_id res chain seq x y z
N MET A 1 12.17 14.57 2.49
CA MET A 1 11.94 13.22 3.04
C MET A 1 11.32 12.32 1.97
N ILE A 2 11.67 11.03 1.92
CA ILE A 2 11.04 10.05 1.02
C ILE A 2 10.42 8.97 1.89
N LEU A 3 9.14 8.74 1.73
CA LEU A 3 8.35 7.68 2.35
C LEU A 3 8.08 6.62 1.30
N LEU A 4 8.41 5.39 1.61
CA LEU A 4 8.15 4.23 0.75
C LEU A 4 7.30 3.24 1.54
N GLY A 5 6.12 2.92 1.03
CA GLY A 5 5.19 1.97 1.63
C GLY A 5 4.91 0.78 0.73
N PHE A 6 4.63 -0.35 1.36
CA PHE A 6 4.15 -1.54 0.67
C PHE A 6 2.85 -2.01 1.30
N ASP A 7 1.83 -2.20 0.47
CA ASP A 7 0.52 -2.67 0.89
C ASP A 7 0.51 -4.20 0.80
N VAL A 8 0.60 -4.86 1.95
CA VAL A 8 0.75 -6.32 2.10
C VAL A 8 -0.60 -6.91 2.45
N GLU A 9 -1.17 -7.63 1.53
CA GLU A 9 -2.54 -8.07 1.57
C GLU A 9 -2.70 -9.48 0.99
N GLU A 10 -3.81 -10.13 1.22
CA GLU A 10 -4.24 -11.25 0.41
C GLU A 10 -4.49 -10.78 -1.03
N PHE A 11 -3.81 -11.43 -1.99
CA PHE A 11 -3.88 -11.03 -3.40
C PHE A 11 -5.20 -11.45 -4.05
N ASP A 12 -6.22 -10.63 -3.86
CA ASP A 12 -7.57 -10.90 -4.38
C ASP A 12 -7.90 -10.18 -5.70
N MET A 13 -6.96 -9.43 -6.26
CA MET A 13 -7.14 -8.64 -7.47
C MET A 13 -7.68 -9.44 -8.69
N PRO A 14 -7.37 -10.74 -8.90
CA PRO A 14 -7.95 -11.52 -9.99
C PRO A 14 -9.49 -11.58 -9.97
N PHE A 15 -10.10 -11.45 -8.79
CA PHE A 15 -11.58 -11.44 -8.68
C PHE A 15 -12.22 -10.23 -9.38
N GLU A 16 -11.52 -9.09 -9.44
CA GLU A 16 -11.98 -7.91 -10.18
C GLU A 16 -12.03 -8.14 -11.69
N TYR A 17 -11.30 -9.15 -12.18
CA TYR A 17 -11.21 -9.54 -13.59
C TYR A 17 -11.95 -10.85 -13.90
N GLY A 18 -12.86 -11.26 -12.99
CA GLY A 18 -13.69 -12.47 -13.18
C GLY A 18 -12.91 -13.79 -13.11
N LYS A 19 -11.72 -13.75 -12.52
CA LYS A 19 -10.92 -14.93 -12.22
C LYS A 19 -10.98 -15.27 -10.74
N SER A 20 -10.62 -16.50 -10.38
CA SER A 20 -10.53 -16.91 -8.98
C SER A 20 -9.25 -17.71 -8.75
N ILE A 21 -8.62 -17.45 -7.62
CA ILE A 21 -7.49 -18.20 -7.09
C ILE A 21 -7.80 -18.58 -5.65
N THR A 22 -7.22 -19.65 -5.16
CA THR A 22 -7.44 -20.10 -3.78
C THR A 22 -6.86 -19.10 -2.78
N PHE A 23 -7.35 -19.12 -1.55
CA PHE A 23 -6.83 -18.26 -0.50
C PHE A 23 -5.34 -18.53 -0.22
N ASP A 24 -4.93 -19.79 -0.25
CA ASP A 24 -3.51 -20.16 -0.09
C ASP A 24 -2.63 -19.57 -1.21
N GLU A 25 -3.10 -19.57 -2.45
CA GLU A 25 -2.39 -18.94 -3.58
C GLU A 25 -2.31 -17.42 -3.42
N GLN A 26 -3.37 -16.77 -2.93
CA GLN A 26 -3.34 -15.32 -2.63
C GLN A 26 -2.23 -15.00 -1.62
N LEU A 27 -2.18 -15.75 -0.53
CA LEU A 27 -1.16 -15.58 0.52
C LEU A 27 0.25 -15.90 0.01
N GLU A 28 0.39 -16.93 -0.82
CA GLU A 28 1.70 -17.33 -1.35
C GLU A 28 2.27 -16.29 -2.31
N ILE A 29 1.45 -15.73 -3.21
CA ILE A 29 1.87 -14.67 -4.14
C ILE A 29 2.35 -13.45 -3.36
N SER A 30 1.57 -12.96 -2.40
CA SER A 30 1.97 -11.83 -1.57
C SER A 30 3.21 -12.12 -0.73
N THR A 31 3.33 -13.33 -0.16
CA THR A 31 4.50 -13.72 0.63
C THR A 31 5.77 -13.78 -0.21
N ARG A 32 5.71 -14.34 -1.42
CA ARG A 32 6.84 -14.40 -2.34
C ARG A 32 7.32 -13.01 -2.72
N GLY A 33 6.41 -12.13 -3.11
CA GLY A 33 6.75 -10.73 -3.40
C GLY A 33 7.31 -9.99 -2.19
N THR A 34 6.74 -10.20 -1.00
CA THR A 34 7.25 -9.61 0.24
C THR A 34 8.69 -10.05 0.53
N ASN A 35 9.00 -11.34 0.37
CA ASN A 35 10.37 -11.85 0.56
C ASN A 35 11.36 -11.24 -0.44
N THR A 36 10.95 -11.07 -1.70
CA THR A 36 11.76 -10.37 -2.72
C THR A 36 12.06 -8.92 -2.28
N ILE A 37 11.03 -8.18 -1.81
CA ILE A 37 11.19 -6.82 -1.32
C ILE A 37 12.11 -6.76 -0.10
N LEU A 38 11.92 -7.61 0.90
CA LEU A 38 12.76 -7.65 2.10
C LEU A 38 14.23 -7.90 1.72
N GLY A 39 14.48 -8.83 0.79
CA GLY A 39 15.84 -9.07 0.27
C GLY A 39 16.48 -7.82 -0.36
N LEU A 40 15.74 -7.09 -1.19
CA LEU A 40 16.20 -5.84 -1.83
C LEU A 40 16.45 -4.73 -0.79
N LEU A 41 15.52 -4.53 0.15
CA LEU A 41 15.62 -3.51 1.19
C LEU A 41 16.82 -3.74 2.10
N LYS A 42 17.05 -5.01 2.47
CA LYS A 42 18.23 -5.41 3.27
C LYS A 42 19.54 -5.09 2.55
N GLN A 43 19.66 -5.43 1.25
CA GLN A 43 20.85 -5.10 0.45
C GLN A 43 21.12 -3.60 0.35
N LYS A 44 20.07 -2.78 0.33
CA LYS A 44 20.18 -1.32 0.22
C LYS A 44 20.20 -0.60 1.56
N ASN A 45 20.00 -1.30 2.66
CA ASN A 45 19.84 -0.75 4.01
C ASN A 45 18.75 0.34 4.07
N ILE A 46 17.61 0.09 3.44
CA ILE A 46 16.45 0.99 3.40
C ILE A 46 15.39 0.47 4.36
N LYS A 47 14.79 1.39 5.14
CA LYS A 47 13.64 1.10 5.99
C LYS A 47 12.39 1.71 5.39
N VAL A 48 11.28 0.99 5.52
CA VAL A 48 9.99 1.31 4.89
C VAL A 48 8.84 1.01 5.84
N THR A 49 7.63 1.42 5.47
CA THR A 49 6.40 1.02 6.14
C THR A 49 5.71 -0.09 5.34
N PHE A 50 5.39 -1.19 6.02
CA PHE A 50 4.52 -2.23 5.47
C PHE A 50 3.12 -2.06 6.06
N PHE A 51 2.16 -1.68 5.22
CA PHE A 51 0.75 -1.62 5.55
C PHE A 51 0.15 -3.02 5.35
N CYS A 52 -0.12 -3.74 6.43
CA CYS A 52 -0.52 -5.14 6.38
C CYS A 52 -2.00 -5.30 6.71
N THR A 53 -2.73 -6.14 5.98
CA THR A 53 -4.05 -6.59 6.44
C THR A 53 -3.87 -7.52 7.65
N ALA A 54 -4.80 -7.46 8.61
CA ALA A 54 -4.76 -8.36 9.76
C ALA A 54 -4.94 -9.82 9.32
N ASN A 55 -5.78 -10.07 8.31
CA ASN A 55 -5.99 -11.40 7.76
C ASN A 55 -4.71 -12.01 7.18
N TYR A 56 -3.93 -11.24 6.41
CA TYR A 56 -2.61 -11.70 5.97
C TYR A 56 -1.68 -11.98 7.16
N ALA A 57 -1.62 -11.06 8.12
CA ALA A 57 -0.73 -11.17 9.27
C ALA A 57 -1.01 -12.40 10.13
N ILE A 58 -2.29 -12.72 10.38
CA ILE A 58 -2.71 -13.91 11.14
C ILE A 58 -2.25 -15.21 10.44
N ASN A 59 -2.31 -15.25 9.12
CA ASN A 59 -1.93 -16.44 8.33
C ASN A 59 -0.43 -16.53 8.02
N LYS A 60 0.31 -15.41 8.12
CA LYS A 60 1.76 -15.32 7.84
C LYS A 60 2.50 -14.54 8.95
N PRO A 61 2.34 -14.93 10.23
CA PRO A 61 2.89 -14.16 11.36
C PRO A 61 4.42 -14.04 11.33
N ASP A 62 5.12 -15.03 10.79
CA ASP A 62 6.57 -15.02 10.73
C ASP A 62 7.11 -13.94 9.78
N ILE A 63 6.39 -13.62 8.71
CA ILE A 63 6.75 -12.53 7.80
C ILE A 63 6.61 -11.18 8.50
N ILE A 64 5.54 -10.98 9.29
CA ILE A 64 5.34 -9.75 10.07
C ILE A 64 6.47 -9.57 11.10
N LYS A 65 6.82 -10.64 11.83
CA LYS A 65 7.93 -10.62 12.79
C LYS A 65 9.27 -10.33 12.10
N GLN A 66 9.49 -10.87 10.90
CA GLN A 66 10.69 -10.57 10.11
C GLN A 66 10.76 -9.09 9.73
N MET A 67 9.66 -8.47 9.27
CA MET A 67 9.62 -7.03 8.97
C MET A 67 10.08 -6.20 10.17
N VAL A 68 9.54 -6.48 11.35
CA VAL A 68 9.92 -5.79 12.59
C VAL A 68 11.39 -6.06 12.96
N ALA A 69 11.84 -7.31 12.92
CA ALA A 69 13.22 -7.69 13.23
C ALA A 69 14.23 -7.04 12.30
N GLU A 70 13.86 -6.79 11.05
CA GLU A 70 14.67 -6.06 10.07
C GLU A 70 14.53 -4.53 10.21
N GLY A 71 13.75 -4.02 11.18
CA GLY A 71 13.61 -2.61 11.54
C GLY A 71 12.69 -1.83 10.61
N HIS A 72 11.74 -2.49 9.96
CA HIS A 72 10.66 -1.85 9.21
C HIS A 72 9.50 -1.50 10.14
N GLU A 73 8.70 -0.52 9.74
CA GLU A 73 7.43 -0.23 10.39
C GLU A 73 6.36 -1.19 9.86
N VAL A 74 5.53 -1.73 10.78
CA VAL A 74 4.29 -2.42 10.45
C VAL A 74 3.13 -1.49 10.77
N ALA A 75 2.29 -1.20 9.78
CA ALA A 75 1.10 -0.39 9.86
C ALA A 75 -0.12 -1.19 9.38
N SER A 76 -1.32 -0.69 9.63
CA SER A 76 -2.55 -1.40 9.27
C SER A 76 -3.02 -1.07 7.85
N HIS A 77 -3.41 -2.11 7.11
CA HIS A 77 -4.13 -2.02 5.82
C HIS A 77 -5.61 -2.46 5.95
N GLY A 78 -6.16 -2.38 7.15
CA GLY A 78 -7.47 -2.91 7.48
C GLY A 78 -7.42 -4.37 7.92
N TYR A 79 -8.60 -4.96 8.16
CA TYR A 79 -8.67 -6.36 8.58
C TYR A 79 -8.61 -7.32 7.39
N TYR A 80 -9.46 -7.09 6.38
CA TYR A 80 -9.52 -7.78 5.09
C TYR A 80 -9.31 -6.77 3.97
N HIS A 81 -8.74 -7.20 2.83
CA HIS A 81 -8.54 -6.30 1.70
C HIS A 81 -9.86 -5.91 1.01
N SER A 82 -10.83 -6.80 0.91
CA SER A 82 -12.09 -6.59 0.16
C SER A 82 -13.35 -6.52 1.01
N ASP A 83 -13.27 -6.64 2.33
CA ASP A 83 -14.40 -6.49 3.24
C ASP A 83 -14.08 -5.46 4.32
N PHE A 84 -14.86 -4.38 4.38
CA PHE A 84 -14.65 -3.31 5.35
C PHE A 84 -15.88 -3.09 6.23
N LYS A 85 -15.64 -3.03 7.54
CA LYS A 85 -16.56 -2.57 8.57
C LYS A 85 -15.80 -1.65 9.51
N VAL A 86 -16.49 -0.72 10.18
CA VAL A 86 -15.83 0.25 11.06
C VAL A 86 -15.09 -0.43 12.22
N GLU A 87 -15.65 -1.50 12.77
CA GLU A 87 -14.99 -2.31 13.82
C GLU A 87 -13.68 -2.94 13.38
N HIS A 88 -13.48 -3.18 12.07
CA HIS A 88 -12.24 -3.71 11.51
C HIS A 88 -11.05 -2.78 11.75
N LEU A 89 -11.27 -1.46 11.89
CA LEU A 89 -10.20 -0.50 12.20
C LEU A 89 -9.50 -0.86 13.52
N ARG A 90 -10.28 -1.03 14.59
CA ARG A 90 -9.71 -1.38 15.90
C ARG A 90 -9.22 -2.81 15.96
N GLN A 91 -9.95 -3.73 15.35
CA GLN A 91 -9.59 -5.15 15.33
C GLN A 91 -8.28 -5.40 14.61
N SER A 92 -8.05 -4.76 13.46
CA SER A 92 -6.80 -4.89 12.71
C SER A 92 -5.60 -4.32 13.47
N LYS A 93 -5.76 -3.17 14.13
CA LYS A 93 -4.71 -2.60 14.99
C LYS A 93 -4.28 -3.60 16.05
N LEU A 94 -5.23 -4.12 16.83
CA LEU A 94 -4.95 -5.05 17.93
C LEU A 94 -4.31 -6.36 17.45
N ALA A 95 -4.81 -6.93 16.36
CA ALA A 95 -4.26 -8.16 15.80
C ALA A 95 -2.81 -7.96 15.31
N LEU A 96 -2.54 -6.85 14.65
CA LEU A 96 -1.18 -6.53 14.19
C LEU A 96 -0.22 -6.25 15.35
N GLU A 97 -0.67 -5.55 16.39
CA GLU A 97 0.12 -5.30 17.62
C GLU A 97 0.46 -6.61 18.34
N GLU A 98 -0.48 -7.53 18.46
CA GLU A 98 -0.27 -8.84 19.06
C GLU A 98 0.77 -9.66 18.28
N ILE A 99 0.69 -9.67 16.96
CA ILE A 99 1.59 -10.46 16.10
C ILE A 99 2.99 -9.83 16.00
N SER A 100 3.04 -8.52 15.79
CA SER A 100 4.29 -7.78 15.59
C SER A 100 5.07 -7.55 16.89
N GLY A 101 4.37 -7.49 18.03
CA GLY A 101 4.93 -7.08 19.30
C GLY A 101 5.30 -5.59 19.37
N THR A 102 4.83 -4.77 18.45
CA THR A 102 5.09 -3.32 18.37
C THR A 102 3.80 -2.56 18.28
N GLU A 103 3.80 -1.29 18.68
CA GLU A 103 2.67 -0.40 18.50
C GLU A 103 2.41 -0.15 17.00
N VAL A 104 1.14 -0.16 16.59
CA VAL A 104 0.69 0.08 15.23
C VAL A 104 -0.01 1.45 15.17
N THR A 105 0.73 2.49 14.81
CA THR A 105 0.24 3.87 14.79
C THR A 105 -0.31 4.30 13.43
N GLY A 106 0.07 3.62 12.36
CA GLY A 106 -0.28 3.97 10.99
C GLY A 106 -1.43 3.16 10.41
N PHE A 107 -2.21 3.83 9.54
CA PHE A 107 -3.30 3.22 8.79
C PHE A 107 -3.24 3.61 7.32
N ARG A 108 -3.57 2.67 6.45
CA ARG A 108 -3.93 2.91 5.04
C ARG A 108 -5.12 2.05 4.68
N MET A 109 -6.18 2.68 4.18
CA MET A 109 -7.36 1.94 3.74
C MET A 109 -7.07 1.19 2.44
N ALA A 110 -7.47 -0.07 2.41
CA ALA A 110 -7.43 -0.88 1.21
C ALA A 110 -8.11 -0.16 0.04
N ARG A 111 -7.49 -0.23 -1.16
CA ARG A 111 -7.97 0.42 -2.39
C ARG A 111 -8.11 1.94 -2.29
N MET A 112 -7.51 2.58 -1.29
CA MET A 112 -7.65 4.02 -1.04
C MET A 112 -9.12 4.47 -0.94
N MET A 113 -10.00 3.61 -0.38
CA MET A 113 -11.41 3.98 -0.19
C MET A 113 -11.55 5.03 0.92
N PRO A 114 -12.56 5.89 0.83
CA PRO A 114 -12.81 6.87 1.88
C PRO A 114 -13.26 6.17 3.18
N VAL A 115 -12.69 6.62 4.29
CA VAL A 115 -13.07 6.23 5.66
C VAL A 115 -13.24 7.51 6.46
N ASP A 116 -14.17 7.51 7.42
CA ASP A 116 -14.35 8.63 8.33
C ASP A 116 -13.12 8.77 9.25
N GLU A 117 -12.47 9.92 9.19
CA GLU A 117 -11.26 10.23 9.98
C GLU A 117 -11.52 10.16 11.49
N ALA A 118 -12.75 10.49 11.94
CA ALA A 118 -13.12 10.35 13.33
C ALA A 118 -13.13 8.88 13.79
N GLU A 119 -13.50 7.94 12.93
CA GLU A 119 -13.44 6.52 13.23
C GLU A 119 -11.99 5.98 13.24
N ILE A 120 -11.12 6.52 12.38
CA ILE A 120 -9.68 6.21 12.39
C ILE A 120 -9.06 6.69 13.72
N ALA A 121 -9.38 7.92 14.16
CA ALA A 121 -8.95 8.47 15.44
C ALA A 121 -9.44 7.62 16.63
N LYS A 122 -10.71 7.23 16.65
CA LYS A 122 -11.29 6.38 17.70
C LYS A 122 -10.65 4.98 17.76
N ALA A 123 -10.22 4.46 16.62
CA ALA A 123 -9.47 3.20 16.57
C ALA A 123 -8.07 3.31 17.18
N GLY A 124 -7.55 4.55 17.37
CA GLY A 124 -6.27 4.85 17.99
C GLY A 124 -5.10 4.89 17.00
N TYR A 125 -5.35 5.21 15.74
CA TYR A 125 -4.29 5.49 14.78
C TYR A 125 -3.87 6.95 14.85
N GLU A 126 -2.56 7.20 14.71
CA GLU A 126 -1.97 8.53 14.74
C GLU A 126 -1.84 9.15 13.34
N TYR A 127 -1.68 8.31 12.32
CA TYR A 127 -1.62 8.78 10.95
C TYR A 127 -2.39 7.88 9.97
N ASN A 128 -2.84 8.51 8.88
CA ASN A 128 -3.56 7.88 7.78
C ASN A 128 -2.91 8.23 6.43
N SER A 129 -2.65 7.24 5.60
CA SER A 129 -2.06 7.41 4.27
C SER A 129 -2.99 6.91 3.14
N SER A 130 -4.30 7.11 3.29
CA SER A 130 -5.33 6.60 2.36
C SER A 130 -5.70 7.56 1.23
N ILE A 131 -5.11 8.77 1.20
CA ILE A 131 -5.49 9.79 0.22
C ILE A 131 -4.52 9.77 -0.96
N ASN A 132 -5.06 9.54 -2.16
CA ASN A 132 -4.36 9.88 -3.41
C ASN A 132 -5.00 11.16 -3.96
N PRO A 133 -4.33 12.35 -3.87
CA PRO A 133 -4.95 13.65 -4.16
C PRO A 133 -5.06 13.93 -5.66
N THR A 134 -5.72 13.04 -6.37
CA THR A 134 -5.97 13.07 -7.81
C THR A 134 -7.42 12.71 -8.14
N TRP A 135 -7.77 12.78 -9.40
CA TRP A 135 -9.00 12.21 -9.92
C TRP A 135 -8.67 10.94 -10.71
N LEU A 136 -9.19 9.81 -10.25
CA LEU A 136 -9.12 8.53 -10.94
C LEU A 136 -10.54 8.13 -11.36
N PRO A 137 -10.90 8.27 -12.66
CA PRO A 137 -12.24 7.96 -13.14
C PRO A 137 -12.70 6.56 -12.73
N GLY A 138 -13.93 6.45 -12.22
CA GLY A 138 -14.51 5.19 -11.77
C GLY A 138 -14.08 4.74 -10.37
N ARG A 139 -13.11 5.41 -9.72
CA ARG A 139 -12.67 5.08 -8.36
C ARG A 139 -12.91 6.21 -7.36
N TYR A 140 -12.27 7.36 -7.55
CA TYR A 140 -12.43 8.52 -6.63
C TYR A 140 -12.09 9.84 -7.31
N ASN A 141 -12.59 10.93 -6.71
CA ASN A 141 -12.20 12.29 -7.04
C ASN A 141 -11.74 13.02 -5.77
N ASN A 142 -10.42 13.04 -5.57
CA ASN A 142 -9.76 13.71 -4.46
C ASN A 142 -8.98 14.94 -4.93
N PHE A 143 -9.35 15.53 -6.08
CA PHE A 143 -8.62 16.64 -6.67
C PHE A 143 -8.64 17.91 -5.77
N ASN A 144 -9.63 18.02 -4.88
CA ASN A 144 -9.75 19.10 -3.90
C ASN A 144 -8.97 18.86 -2.60
N LYS A 145 -8.47 17.63 -2.36
CA LYS A 145 -7.70 17.32 -1.15
C LYS A 145 -6.30 17.94 -1.20
N PRO A 146 -5.69 18.31 -0.04
CA PRO A 146 -4.32 18.78 0.02
C PRO A 146 -3.34 17.78 -0.62
N ARG A 147 -2.25 18.29 -1.19
CA ARG A 147 -1.17 17.48 -1.80
C ARG A 147 -0.13 17.06 -0.78
N SER A 148 0.05 17.85 0.27
CA SER A 148 0.97 17.62 1.37
C SER A 148 0.21 17.22 2.63
N TRP A 149 0.94 16.77 3.63
CA TRP A 149 0.39 16.35 4.90
C TRP A 149 -0.43 17.47 5.59
N PHE A 150 -1.45 17.07 6.31
CA PHE A 150 -2.33 17.92 7.11
C PHE A 150 -2.97 17.11 8.23
N TYR A 151 -3.56 17.76 9.22
CA TYR A 151 -4.32 17.09 10.27
C TYR A 151 -5.82 17.13 9.98
N ASP A 152 -6.51 16.03 10.28
CA ASP A 152 -7.96 15.90 10.27
C ASP A 152 -8.36 15.02 11.46
N HIS A 153 -9.22 15.51 12.36
CA HIS A 153 -9.60 14.85 13.61
C HIS A 153 -8.40 14.33 14.44
N ASP A 154 -7.35 15.15 14.57
CA ASP A 154 -6.09 14.83 15.25
C ASP A 154 -5.29 13.68 14.62
N VAL A 155 -5.71 13.14 13.49
CA VAL A 155 -4.98 12.14 12.69
C VAL A 155 -4.16 12.85 11.63
N LEU A 156 -2.86 12.57 11.56
CA LEU A 156 -1.97 13.09 10.53
C LEU A 156 -2.28 12.42 9.19
N GLN A 157 -2.79 13.17 8.24
CA GLN A 157 -3.01 12.71 6.87
C GLN A 157 -1.73 12.84 6.07
N ILE A 158 -1.27 11.74 5.45
CA ILE A 158 -0.05 11.68 4.62
C ILE A 158 -0.44 11.24 3.20
N PRO A 159 -0.88 12.16 2.32
CA PRO A 159 -1.31 11.80 0.98
C PRO A 159 -0.20 11.16 0.15
N ALA A 160 -0.58 10.24 -0.74
CA ALA A 160 0.31 9.74 -1.77
C ALA A 160 0.75 10.86 -2.72
N SER A 161 1.97 10.79 -3.22
CA SER A 161 2.49 11.85 -4.07
C SER A 161 1.92 11.80 -5.49
N VAL A 162 1.65 12.97 -6.00
CA VAL A 162 1.20 13.20 -7.38
C VAL A 162 2.11 14.21 -8.07
N SER A 163 2.13 14.22 -9.41
CA SER A 163 2.94 15.17 -10.18
C SER A 163 2.59 16.62 -9.82
N SER A 164 3.57 17.51 -9.89
CA SER A 164 3.48 18.88 -9.37
C SER A 164 2.49 19.78 -10.12
N LEU A 165 2.15 19.50 -11.36
CA LEU A 165 1.30 20.35 -12.20
C LEU A 165 -0.12 19.81 -12.32
N ILE A 166 -0.27 18.61 -12.88
CA ILE A 166 -1.58 18.06 -13.27
C ILE A 166 -2.12 17.01 -12.29
N ARG A 167 -1.43 16.83 -11.15
CA ARG A 167 -1.75 15.81 -10.14
C ARG A 167 -1.84 14.38 -10.72
N PHE A 168 -1.00 14.08 -11.71
CA PHE A 168 -0.88 12.71 -12.23
C PHE A 168 -0.35 11.81 -11.11
N PRO A 169 -0.98 10.65 -10.83
CA PRO A 169 -0.62 9.81 -9.69
C PRO A 169 0.75 9.16 -9.89
N LEU A 170 1.60 9.25 -8.87
CA LEU A 170 2.90 8.58 -8.80
C LEU A 170 2.73 7.29 -7.99
N PHE A 171 2.09 6.29 -8.57
CA PHE A 171 1.74 5.05 -7.92
C PHE A 171 2.17 3.84 -8.78
N TRP A 172 2.06 2.65 -8.26
CA TRP A 172 2.52 1.41 -8.86
C TRP A 172 2.22 1.29 -10.38
N LEU A 173 0.96 1.52 -10.80
CA LEU A 173 0.57 1.38 -12.20
C LEU A 173 1.30 2.36 -13.12
N SER A 174 1.61 3.55 -12.64
CA SER A 174 2.42 4.53 -13.37
C SER A 174 3.85 4.03 -13.56
N PHE A 175 4.41 3.39 -12.52
CA PHE A 175 5.76 2.79 -12.59
C PHE A 175 5.82 1.60 -13.54
N HIS A 176 4.75 0.83 -13.67
CA HIS A 176 4.66 -0.27 -14.63
C HIS A 176 4.61 0.22 -16.09
N ASN A 177 4.07 1.40 -16.36
CA ASN A 177 3.70 1.78 -17.72
C ASN A 177 4.48 2.95 -18.32
N LEU A 178 5.05 3.83 -17.50
CA LEU A 178 5.78 5.01 -17.98
C LEU A 178 7.30 4.82 -17.93
N PRO A 179 8.04 5.52 -18.79
CA PRO A 179 9.49 5.52 -18.72
C PRO A 179 10.00 6.00 -17.36
N LEU A 180 10.94 5.26 -16.76
CA LEU A 180 11.49 5.57 -15.42
C LEU A 180 12.11 6.98 -15.37
N SER A 181 12.72 7.46 -16.47
CA SER A 181 13.29 8.81 -16.56
C SER A 181 12.22 9.91 -16.39
N LEU A 182 11.01 9.70 -16.94
CA LEU A 182 9.89 10.61 -16.79
C LEU A 182 9.39 10.58 -15.35
N LEU A 183 9.20 9.38 -14.78
CA LEU A 183 8.75 9.22 -13.40
C LEU A 183 9.73 9.86 -12.40
N LYS A 184 11.05 9.67 -12.59
CA LYS A 184 12.07 10.33 -11.76
C LYS A 184 11.97 11.85 -11.81
N ARG A 185 11.74 12.45 -12.98
CA ARG A 185 11.53 13.89 -13.11
C ARG A 185 10.26 14.37 -12.39
N MET A 186 9.17 13.64 -12.57
CA MET A 186 7.89 13.97 -11.90
C MET A 186 8.00 13.82 -10.38
N ALA A 187 8.62 12.76 -9.89
CA ALA A 187 8.85 12.53 -8.47
C ALA A 187 9.76 13.60 -7.85
N SER A 188 10.86 13.96 -8.53
CA SER A 188 11.75 15.03 -8.08
C SER A 188 11.03 16.39 -8.01
N ALA A 189 10.22 16.72 -9.02
CA ALA A 189 9.43 17.95 -9.03
C ALA A 189 8.35 17.96 -7.91
N ALA A 190 7.71 16.81 -7.65
CA ALA A 190 6.76 16.65 -6.54
C ALA A 190 7.47 16.83 -5.19
N HIS A 191 8.59 16.14 -4.97
CA HIS A 191 9.39 16.28 -3.75
C HIS A 191 9.84 17.73 -3.49
N THR A 192 10.31 18.42 -4.53
CA THR A 192 10.72 19.82 -4.41
C THR A 192 9.55 20.74 -4.04
N LYS A 193 8.38 20.49 -4.62
CA LYS A 193 7.19 21.31 -4.39
C LYS A 193 6.54 21.06 -3.03
N ASP A 194 6.42 19.78 -2.65
CA ASP A 194 5.61 19.36 -1.50
C ASP A 194 6.46 19.12 -0.24
N GLY A 195 7.82 19.12 -0.37
CA GLY A 195 8.76 18.88 0.74
C GLY A 195 8.95 17.40 1.07
N TYR A 196 8.14 16.52 0.52
CA TYR A 196 8.24 15.07 0.71
C TYR A 196 7.81 14.31 -0.55
N LEU A 197 8.10 13.01 -0.56
CA LEU A 197 7.63 12.07 -1.58
C LEU A 197 7.08 10.84 -0.86
N ASN A 198 5.83 10.48 -1.09
CA ASN A 198 5.17 9.29 -0.55
C ASN A 198 4.75 8.39 -1.71
N LEU A 199 5.42 7.26 -1.84
CA LEU A 199 5.20 6.26 -2.88
C LEU A 199 4.74 4.95 -2.26
N TYR A 200 3.86 4.21 -2.96
CA TYR A 200 3.40 2.91 -2.51
C TYR A 200 3.35 1.90 -3.65
N PHE A 201 3.61 0.67 -3.29
CA PHE A 201 3.63 -0.51 -4.15
C PHE A 201 3.01 -1.69 -3.42
N HIS A 202 2.83 -2.81 -4.13
CA HIS A 202 2.30 -4.03 -3.56
C HIS A 202 3.28 -5.18 -3.76
N PRO A 203 3.39 -6.12 -2.82
CA PRO A 203 4.29 -7.27 -2.96
C PRO A 203 4.02 -8.11 -4.22
N TRP A 204 2.76 -8.29 -4.59
CA TRP A 204 2.40 -9.07 -5.76
C TRP A 204 2.94 -8.51 -7.09
N GLU A 205 3.28 -7.21 -7.17
CA GLU A 205 3.97 -6.61 -8.32
C GLU A 205 5.36 -7.23 -8.59
N PHE A 206 5.99 -7.78 -7.54
CA PHE A 206 7.30 -8.42 -7.57
C PHE A 206 7.22 -9.95 -7.83
N THR A 207 6.09 -10.42 -8.36
CA THR A 207 5.87 -11.78 -8.81
C THR A 207 5.43 -11.78 -10.27
N ASP A 208 5.60 -12.90 -10.98
CA ASP A 208 5.15 -13.02 -12.36
C ASP A 208 3.62 -13.06 -12.43
N LEU A 209 3.02 -12.06 -13.08
CA LEU A 209 1.58 -11.90 -13.26
C LEU A 209 1.14 -12.01 -14.74
N HIS A 210 1.99 -12.57 -15.60
CA HIS A 210 1.70 -12.65 -17.05
C HIS A 210 0.73 -13.78 -17.44
N ASP A 211 0.41 -14.69 -16.54
CA ASP A 211 -0.57 -15.75 -16.79
C ASP A 211 -2.00 -15.18 -16.88
N ASN A 212 -2.40 -14.86 -18.09
CA ASN A 212 -3.71 -14.28 -18.37
C ASN A 212 -4.87 -15.28 -18.16
N GLU A 213 -4.63 -16.58 -18.28
CA GLU A 213 -5.66 -17.59 -18.01
C GLU A 213 -5.98 -17.64 -16.53
N LYS A 214 -4.96 -17.51 -15.70
CA LYS A 214 -5.05 -17.51 -14.24
C LYS A 214 -5.56 -16.19 -13.67
N PHE A 215 -5.00 -15.07 -14.11
CA PHE A 215 -5.24 -13.77 -13.47
C PHE A 215 -6.20 -12.86 -14.22
N GLY A 216 -6.32 -13.01 -15.56
CA GLY A 216 -7.21 -12.20 -16.39
C GLY A 216 -6.77 -10.75 -16.57
N PHE A 217 -5.53 -10.41 -16.21
CA PHE A 217 -5.07 -9.01 -16.22
C PHE A 217 -4.86 -8.47 -17.61
N PRO A 218 -5.32 -7.25 -17.90
CA PRO A 218 -4.91 -6.55 -19.11
C PRO A 218 -3.40 -6.25 -19.04
N GLY A 219 -2.75 -6.20 -20.21
CA GLY A 219 -1.30 -6.10 -20.30
C GLY A 219 -0.69 -4.87 -19.59
N TYR A 220 -1.45 -3.79 -19.37
CA TYR A 220 -0.96 -2.63 -18.61
C TYR A 220 -0.87 -2.90 -17.09
N VAL A 221 -1.55 -3.92 -16.58
CA VAL A 221 -1.49 -4.33 -15.16
C VAL A 221 -0.29 -5.24 -14.92
N SER A 222 -0.11 -6.26 -15.78
CA SER A 222 0.99 -7.23 -15.64
C SER A 222 2.33 -6.76 -16.23
N LYS A 223 2.33 -5.65 -16.99
CA LYS A 223 3.55 -5.10 -17.59
C LYS A 223 4.60 -4.80 -16.52
N ASN A 224 5.81 -5.31 -16.73
CA ASN A 224 6.94 -5.15 -15.81
C ASN A 224 6.67 -5.72 -14.39
N SER A 225 5.69 -6.59 -14.22
CA SER A 225 5.61 -7.44 -13.03
C SER A 225 6.68 -8.55 -13.12
N GLY A 226 7.13 -9.04 -11.98
CA GLY A 226 8.11 -10.12 -11.92
C GLY A 226 9.25 -9.86 -10.96
N GLU A 227 10.07 -10.88 -10.76
CA GLU A 227 11.29 -10.77 -9.97
C GLU A 227 12.32 -9.95 -10.75
N ALA A 228 12.84 -8.89 -10.12
CA ALA A 228 13.85 -7.99 -10.69
C ALA A 228 15.24 -8.62 -10.67
#